data_b7e7237d73817a9486e48bd3955d5a56
#
_entry.id   b7e7237d73817a9486e48bd3955d5a56
#
_cell.length_a   1.000
_cell.length_b   1.000
_cell.length_c   1.000
_cell.angle_alpha   90.00
_cell.angle_beta   90.00
_cell.angle_gamma   90.00
#
_symmetry.space_group_name_H-M   'P 1'
#
loop_
_entity.id
_entity.type
_entity.pdbx_description
1 polymer ?
#
loop_
_entity_poly.entity_id
_entity_poly.type
_entity_poly.pdbx_seq_one_letter_code
_entity_poly.pdbx_strand_id
1 'polypeptide(L)'
;MQGSLRKEMWLPVLNDGGKVIGCIARSVSRSLPKKYYHPVVRVAVIYQGMLYLVNRGKKAFVSPDTMDYPFHSYVLFRHSIESTVRETMGSLGEKEELMPRFLIRYTFENERVKHLVNLYVMCVRSEEVMDRIKQPNGKLWTSRQIEENLGSGVFSEYFEQEFAYLQNTVLLAENFCKADC
;
A
#
# COMPACT_ATOMS: atom_id res chain seq x y z
N MET A 1 31.78 -14.92 -9.48
CA MET A 1 30.35 -14.75 -9.24
C MET A 1 30.15 -14.26 -7.81
N GLN A 2 30.09 -12.96 -7.59
CA GLN A 2 29.78 -12.38 -6.28
C GLN A 2 28.24 -12.31 -6.18
N GLY A 3 27.64 -13.27 -5.49
CA GLY A 3 26.24 -13.20 -5.09
C GLY A 3 26.10 -12.08 -4.08
N SER A 4 25.45 -10.98 -4.47
CA SER A 4 25.03 -9.94 -3.55
C SER A 4 24.17 -10.60 -2.46
N LEU A 5 24.73 -10.77 -1.27
CA LEU A 5 23.98 -11.16 -0.07
C LEU A 5 22.93 -10.06 0.17
N ARG A 6 21.69 -10.31 -0.27
CA ARG A 6 20.56 -9.42 0.05
C ARG A 6 20.48 -9.36 1.56
N LYS A 7 20.72 -8.18 2.12
CA LYS A 7 20.62 -7.92 3.56
C LYS A 7 19.23 -8.40 4.03
N GLU A 8 19.19 -9.35 4.94
CA GLU A 8 17.94 -9.87 5.49
C GLU A 8 17.13 -8.74 6.15
N MET A 9 15.84 -8.68 5.84
CA MET A 9 14.93 -7.71 6.43
C MET A 9 14.26 -8.32 7.66
N TRP A 10 14.30 -7.58 8.76
CA TRP A 10 13.65 -7.97 10.01
C TRP A 10 12.30 -7.27 10.14
N LEU A 11 11.26 -8.06 10.33
CA LEU A 11 9.89 -7.58 10.48
C LEU A 11 9.47 -7.65 11.95
N PRO A 12 8.82 -6.61 12.49
CA PRO A 12 8.21 -6.70 13.81
C PRO A 12 7.08 -7.71 13.80
N VAL A 13 6.95 -8.46 14.89
CA VAL A 13 5.81 -9.35 15.15
C VAL A 13 4.89 -8.64 16.14
N LEU A 14 3.61 -8.56 15.81
CA LEU A 14 2.59 -7.94 16.63
C LEU A 14 1.77 -9.00 17.38
N ASN A 15 1.26 -8.63 18.56
CA ASN A 15 0.13 -9.34 19.18
C ASN A 15 -1.20 -8.87 18.56
N ASP A 16 -2.32 -9.48 18.96
CA ASP A 16 -3.65 -9.13 18.43
C ASP A 16 -4.08 -7.68 18.75
N GLY A 17 -3.50 -7.05 19.76
CA GLY A 17 -3.68 -5.63 20.07
C GLY A 17 -2.80 -4.69 19.25
N GLY A 18 -2.01 -5.20 18.29
CA GLY A 18 -1.12 -4.39 17.44
C GLY A 18 0.18 -3.93 18.12
N LYS A 19 0.50 -4.44 19.31
CA LYS A 19 1.75 -4.12 20.03
C LYS A 19 2.88 -5.04 19.55
N VAL A 20 4.07 -4.47 19.34
CA VAL A 20 5.28 -5.23 18.98
C VAL A 20 5.70 -6.13 20.17
N ILE A 21 5.80 -7.43 19.90
CA ILE A 21 6.21 -8.46 20.89
C ILE A 21 7.53 -9.14 20.49
N GLY A 22 8.08 -8.84 19.33
CA GLY A 22 9.35 -9.39 18.85
C GLY A 22 9.62 -9.02 17.40
N CYS A 23 10.58 -9.70 16.81
CA CYS A 23 10.88 -9.57 15.38
C CYS A 23 11.28 -10.91 14.78
N ILE A 24 11.13 -11.03 13.46
CA ILE A 24 11.47 -12.22 12.70
C ILE A 24 12.06 -11.84 11.34
N ALA A 25 12.94 -12.68 10.82
CA ALA A 25 13.44 -12.53 9.46
C ALA A 25 12.30 -12.69 8.43
N ARG A 26 12.26 -11.83 7.42
CA ARG A 26 11.21 -11.85 6.39
C ARG A 26 11.18 -13.18 5.63
N SER A 27 12.35 -13.78 5.38
CA SER A 27 12.46 -15.07 4.73
C SER A 27 11.75 -16.17 5.53
N VAL A 28 11.94 -16.19 6.85
CA VAL A 28 11.28 -17.14 7.77
C VAL A 28 9.78 -16.87 7.86
N SER A 29 9.37 -15.61 7.97
CA SER A 29 7.94 -15.26 8.02
C SER A 29 7.20 -15.76 6.76
N ARG A 30 7.79 -15.61 5.58
CA ARG A 30 7.21 -16.06 4.31
C ARG A 30 7.08 -17.60 4.20
N SER A 31 7.93 -18.35 4.89
CA SER A 31 7.86 -19.82 4.90
C SER A 31 6.77 -20.36 5.83
N LEU A 32 6.18 -19.50 6.66
CA LEU A 32 5.16 -19.86 7.66
C LEU A 32 3.91 -18.98 7.46
N PRO A 33 3.05 -19.28 6.47
CA PRO A 33 1.87 -18.49 6.14
C PRO A 33 0.99 -18.21 7.36
N LYS A 34 0.45 -16.97 7.47
CA LYS A 34 -0.43 -16.47 8.53
C LYS A 34 0.13 -16.50 9.96
N LYS A 35 1.26 -17.14 10.22
CA LYS A 35 1.75 -17.35 11.58
C LYS A 35 2.09 -16.06 12.31
N TYR A 36 2.49 -15.04 11.57
CA TYR A 36 2.97 -13.80 12.14
C TYR A 36 2.18 -12.60 11.64
N TYR A 37 1.87 -11.69 12.58
CA TYR A 37 1.15 -10.46 12.33
C TYR A 37 2.16 -9.31 12.17
N HIS A 38 2.15 -8.66 11.00
CA HIS A 38 3.12 -7.62 10.66
C HIS A 38 2.44 -6.30 10.28
N PRO A 39 3.01 -5.14 10.66
CA PRO A 39 2.53 -3.86 10.18
C PRO A 39 3.02 -3.61 8.76
N VAL A 40 2.12 -3.05 7.94
CA VAL A 40 2.39 -2.62 6.57
C VAL A 40 1.84 -1.23 6.33
N VAL A 41 2.46 -0.51 5.40
CA VAL A 41 1.99 0.77 4.86
C VAL A 41 1.51 0.56 3.44
N ARG A 42 0.43 1.22 3.09
CA ARG A 42 -0.13 1.26 1.73
C ARG A 42 -0.56 2.69 1.44
N VAL A 43 -0.29 3.18 0.21
CA VAL A 43 -0.65 4.54 -0.19
C VAL A 43 -1.46 4.50 -1.48
N ALA A 44 -2.71 4.89 -1.39
CA ALA A 44 -3.58 5.12 -2.54
C ALA A 44 -3.19 6.45 -3.20
N VAL A 45 -3.07 6.45 -4.52
CA VAL A 45 -2.77 7.66 -5.30
C VAL A 45 -4.00 8.05 -6.09
N ILE A 46 -4.47 9.30 -5.89
CA ILE A 46 -5.60 9.88 -6.59
C ILE A 46 -5.10 11.02 -7.48
N TYR A 47 -5.49 10.98 -8.74
CA TYR A 47 -5.23 12.04 -9.72
C TYR A 47 -6.47 12.29 -10.55
N GLN A 48 -6.93 13.54 -10.59
CA GLN A 48 -8.14 13.94 -11.33
C GLN A 48 -9.38 13.10 -10.99
N GLY A 49 -9.57 12.74 -9.72
CA GLY A 49 -10.70 11.92 -9.28
C GLY A 49 -10.61 10.42 -9.62
N MET A 50 -9.49 9.98 -10.20
CA MET A 50 -9.23 8.57 -10.54
C MET A 50 -8.17 7.97 -9.64
N LEU A 51 -8.25 6.67 -9.39
CA LEU A 51 -7.23 5.91 -8.68
C LEU A 51 -6.15 5.42 -9.65
N TYR A 52 -4.89 5.66 -9.29
CA TYR A 52 -3.76 5.11 -10.02
C TYR A 52 -3.34 3.77 -9.44
N LEU A 53 -3.44 2.72 -10.24
CA LEU A 53 -3.08 1.35 -9.86
C LEU A 53 -2.03 0.80 -10.80
N VAL A 54 -1.20 -0.12 -10.28
CA VAL A 54 -0.13 -0.82 -11.00
C VAL A 54 -0.32 -2.33 -10.90
N ASN A 55 0.08 -3.06 -11.94
CA ASN A 55 0.06 -4.52 -11.87
C ASN A 55 1.19 -5.02 -10.95
N ARG A 56 0.86 -5.90 -10.01
CA ARG A 56 1.79 -6.46 -9.02
C ARG A 56 2.82 -7.42 -9.63
N GLY A 57 2.57 -7.86 -10.85
CA GLY A 57 3.38 -8.86 -11.52
C GLY A 57 3.20 -10.29 -10.97
N LYS A 58 3.55 -11.26 -11.81
CA LYS A 58 3.34 -12.70 -11.54
C LYS A 58 4.12 -13.26 -10.35
N LYS A 59 5.19 -12.56 -9.90
CA LYS A 59 6.04 -12.99 -8.78
C LYS A 59 5.63 -12.42 -7.44
N ALA A 60 4.55 -11.63 -7.37
CA ALA A 60 4.07 -11.08 -6.11
C ALA A 60 3.64 -12.20 -5.15
N PHE A 61 4.03 -12.09 -3.88
CA PHE A 61 3.74 -13.13 -2.88
C PHE A 61 2.26 -13.19 -2.51
N VAL A 62 1.58 -12.04 -2.48
CA VAL A 62 0.13 -11.92 -2.23
C VAL A 62 -0.51 -11.37 -3.48
N SER A 63 -1.64 -11.89 -3.90
CA SER A 63 -2.43 -11.47 -5.08
C SER A 63 -1.53 -11.22 -6.31
N PRO A 64 -0.83 -12.23 -6.85
CA PRO A 64 0.00 -12.07 -8.04
C PRO A 64 -0.85 -11.69 -9.25
N ASP A 65 -0.26 -10.91 -10.16
CA ASP A 65 -0.84 -10.48 -11.45
C ASP A 65 -2.14 -9.67 -11.33
N THR A 66 -2.36 -9.02 -10.19
CA THR A 66 -3.52 -8.15 -9.93
C THR A 66 -3.11 -6.68 -9.88
N MET A 67 -4.09 -5.79 -10.07
CA MET A 67 -3.91 -4.34 -9.92
C MET A 67 -3.96 -3.94 -8.44
N ASP A 68 -3.05 -3.05 -8.04
CA ASP A 68 -2.93 -2.59 -6.65
C ASP A 68 -2.27 -1.20 -6.58
N TYR A 69 -2.18 -0.60 -5.39
CA TYR A 69 -1.50 0.68 -5.21
C TYR A 69 0.00 0.60 -5.56
N PRO A 70 0.56 1.69 -6.13
CA PRO A 70 1.97 1.75 -6.49
C PRO A 70 2.91 1.71 -5.29
N PHE A 71 2.46 2.20 -4.14
CA PHE A 71 3.26 2.33 -2.94
C PHE A 71 2.74 1.42 -1.81
N HIS A 72 3.53 0.43 -1.46
CA HIS A 72 3.29 -0.45 -0.32
C HIS A 72 4.59 -1.04 0.20
N SER A 73 4.72 -1.16 1.52
CA SER A 73 5.90 -1.73 2.16
C SER A 73 5.58 -2.33 3.53
N TYR A 74 6.42 -3.27 3.97
CA TYR A 74 6.47 -3.65 5.38
C TYR A 74 7.10 -2.53 6.20
N VAL A 75 6.56 -2.27 7.40
CA VAL A 75 7.27 -1.50 8.40
C VAL A 75 8.39 -2.39 8.94
N LEU A 76 9.65 -1.98 8.80
CA LEU A 76 10.78 -2.77 9.29
C LEU A 76 10.91 -2.64 10.81
N PHE A 77 11.53 -3.64 11.43
CA PHE A 77 11.77 -3.61 12.87
C PHE A 77 12.60 -2.38 13.25
N ARG A 78 12.15 -1.62 14.26
CA ARG A 78 12.69 -0.33 14.71
C ARG A 78 12.45 0.87 13.77
N HIS A 79 11.71 0.70 12.67
CA HIS A 79 11.24 1.84 11.88
C HIS A 79 9.88 2.31 12.37
N SER A 80 9.62 3.61 12.25
CA SER A 80 8.28 4.15 12.48
C SER A 80 7.40 3.98 11.23
N ILE A 81 6.10 4.10 11.41
CA ILE A 81 5.16 4.08 10.29
C ILE A 81 5.43 5.28 9.37
N GLU A 82 5.65 6.46 9.94
CA GLU A 82 5.92 7.72 9.23
C GLU A 82 7.21 7.63 8.40
N SER A 83 8.30 7.10 8.98
CA SER A 83 9.55 6.89 8.23
C SER A 83 9.35 5.91 7.08
N THR A 84 8.56 4.84 7.32
CA THR A 84 8.26 3.84 6.29
C THR A 84 7.44 4.44 5.15
N VAL A 85 6.48 5.31 5.44
CA VAL A 85 5.72 6.04 4.39
C VAL A 85 6.66 6.85 3.51
N ARG A 86 7.55 7.66 4.10
CA ARG A 86 8.54 8.47 3.38
C ARG A 86 9.46 7.60 2.52
N GLU A 87 10.03 6.56 3.10
CA GLU A 87 10.93 5.62 2.40
C GLU A 87 10.22 4.91 1.24
N THR A 88 8.95 4.52 1.42
CA THR A 88 8.15 3.83 0.40
C THR A 88 7.87 4.71 -0.82
N MET A 89 7.74 6.01 -0.60
CA MET A 89 7.53 7.01 -1.65
C MET A 89 8.84 7.48 -2.32
N GLY A 90 9.99 7.11 -1.77
CA GLY A 90 11.30 7.52 -2.30
C GLY A 90 11.45 9.04 -2.35
N SER A 91 11.93 9.59 -3.47
CA SER A 91 12.16 11.04 -3.62
C SER A 91 10.91 11.91 -3.49
N LEU A 92 9.71 11.34 -3.63
CA LEU A 92 8.46 12.06 -3.38
C LEU A 92 8.21 12.26 -1.88
N GLY A 93 8.66 11.32 -1.04
CA GLY A 93 8.53 11.40 0.42
C GLY A 93 9.41 12.47 1.08
N GLU A 94 10.33 13.11 0.33
CA GLU A 94 11.14 14.23 0.81
C GLU A 94 10.38 15.57 0.74
N LYS A 95 9.31 15.64 -0.05
CA LYS A 95 8.48 16.84 -0.22
C LYS A 95 7.29 16.80 0.73
N GLU A 96 7.25 17.70 1.70
CA GLU A 96 6.21 17.72 2.73
C GLU A 96 4.81 17.95 2.14
N GLU A 97 4.70 18.74 1.09
CA GLU A 97 3.46 18.99 0.35
C GLU A 97 2.87 17.76 -0.36
N LEU A 98 3.69 16.72 -0.57
CA LEU A 98 3.26 15.46 -1.18
C LEU A 98 3.03 14.35 -0.15
N MET A 99 3.17 14.66 1.15
CA MET A 99 2.96 13.65 2.19
C MET A 99 1.52 13.15 2.20
N PRO A 100 1.34 11.81 2.14
CA PRO A 100 0.00 11.26 2.15
C PRO A 100 -0.65 11.40 3.51
N ARG A 101 -1.97 11.55 3.51
CA ARG A 101 -2.78 11.62 4.74
C ARG A 101 -3.18 10.22 5.17
N PHE A 102 -3.10 9.97 6.47
CA PHE A 102 -3.62 8.73 7.06
C PHE A 102 -5.14 8.65 6.85
N LEU A 103 -5.61 7.49 6.39
CA LEU A 103 -7.03 7.24 6.18
C LEU A 103 -7.58 6.29 7.24
N ILE A 104 -7.05 5.07 7.32
CA ILE A 104 -7.56 4.02 8.22
C ILE A 104 -6.47 3.01 8.58
N ARG A 105 -6.65 2.40 9.75
CA ARG A 105 -5.89 1.23 10.18
C ARG A 105 -6.84 0.06 10.37
N TYR A 106 -6.51 -1.09 9.80
CA TYR A 106 -7.33 -2.29 9.90
C TYR A 106 -6.47 -3.56 9.83
N THR A 107 -7.02 -4.70 10.24
CA THR A 107 -6.38 -6.00 10.08
C THR A 107 -6.83 -6.61 8.77
N PHE A 108 -5.86 -6.95 7.92
CA PHE A 108 -6.05 -7.78 6.74
C PHE A 108 -5.53 -9.19 7.04
N GLU A 109 -6.32 -10.19 6.70
CA GLU A 109 -5.93 -11.59 6.81
C GLU A 109 -6.45 -12.39 5.64
N ASN A 110 -5.58 -13.22 5.06
CA ASN A 110 -5.94 -14.23 4.08
C ASN A 110 -5.15 -15.53 4.35
N GLU A 111 -5.13 -16.47 3.43
CA GLU A 111 -4.42 -17.75 3.62
C GLU A 111 -2.89 -17.61 3.74
N ARG A 112 -2.31 -16.49 3.30
CA ARG A 112 -0.86 -16.29 3.23
C ARG A 112 -0.31 -15.34 4.29
N VAL A 113 -1.09 -14.33 4.67
CA VAL A 113 -0.61 -13.25 5.53
C VAL A 113 -1.64 -12.80 6.54
N LYS A 114 -1.15 -12.24 7.67
CA LYS A 114 -1.92 -11.41 8.61
C LYS A 114 -1.19 -10.08 8.76
N HIS A 115 -1.83 -8.98 8.37
CA HIS A 115 -1.21 -7.66 8.36
C HIS A 115 -2.04 -6.61 9.10
N LEU A 116 -1.37 -5.77 9.91
CA LEU A 116 -1.91 -4.50 10.39
C LEU A 116 -1.65 -3.46 9.31
N VAL A 117 -2.66 -3.19 8.52
CA VAL A 117 -2.57 -2.25 7.41
C VAL A 117 -2.76 -0.83 7.90
N ASN A 118 -1.84 0.06 7.52
CA ASN A 118 -1.96 1.50 7.66
C ASN A 118 -2.14 2.07 6.26
N LEU A 119 -3.38 2.40 5.91
CA LEU A 119 -3.74 2.96 4.61
C LEU A 119 -3.65 4.48 4.65
N TYR A 120 -2.95 5.02 3.67
CA TYR A 120 -2.78 6.45 3.42
C TYR A 120 -3.34 6.80 2.04
N VAL A 121 -3.64 8.07 1.85
CA VAL A 121 -4.10 8.62 0.56
C VAL A 121 -3.25 9.83 0.20
N MET A 122 -2.79 9.86 -1.04
CA MET A 122 -2.09 10.99 -1.65
C MET A 122 -2.92 11.52 -2.83
N CYS A 123 -3.30 12.80 -2.75
CA CYS A 123 -3.96 13.51 -3.85
C CYS A 123 -2.91 14.25 -4.68
N VAL A 124 -2.67 13.79 -5.89
CA VAL A 124 -1.75 14.43 -6.83
C VAL A 124 -2.50 15.45 -7.67
N ARG A 125 -2.00 16.69 -7.72
CA ARG A 125 -2.59 17.80 -8.50
C ARG A 125 -1.80 18.15 -9.75
N SER A 126 -0.50 17.90 -9.74
CA SER A 126 0.44 18.22 -10.81
C SER A 126 0.65 17.03 -11.73
N GLU A 127 0.59 17.25 -13.04
CA GLU A 127 0.94 16.26 -14.05
C GLU A 127 2.41 15.84 -13.93
N GLU A 128 3.31 16.79 -13.67
CA GLU A 128 4.74 16.51 -13.46
C GLU A 128 4.96 15.52 -12.30
N VAL A 129 4.24 15.68 -11.19
CA VAL A 129 4.31 14.73 -10.06
C VAL A 129 3.73 13.39 -10.47
N MET A 130 2.60 13.39 -11.19
CA MET A 130 1.99 12.14 -11.66
C MET A 130 2.92 11.39 -12.61
N ASP A 131 3.61 12.08 -13.52
CA ASP A 131 4.56 11.46 -14.46
C ASP A 131 5.75 10.81 -13.74
N ARG A 132 6.16 11.32 -12.59
CA ARG A 132 7.18 10.70 -11.73
C ARG A 132 6.70 9.43 -11.03
N ILE A 133 5.40 9.29 -10.85
CA ILE A 133 4.75 8.13 -10.21
C ILE A 133 4.44 7.04 -11.23
N LYS A 134 4.10 7.42 -12.46
CA LYS A 134 3.69 6.50 -13.51
C LYS A 134 4.71 5.39 -13.75
N GLN A 135 4.20 4.19 -13.90
CA GLN A 135 4.96 2.98 -14.22
C GLN A 135 4.39 2.36 -15.51
N PRO A 136 5.20 1.63 -16.30
CA PRO A 136 4.76 1.03 -17.57
C PRO A 136 3.55 0.09 -17.43
N ASN A 137 3.37 -0.52 -16.28
CA ASN A 137 2.29 -1.46 -15.95
C ASN A 137 1.17 -0.84 -15.11
N GLY A 138 1.14 0.51 -15.03
CA GLY A 138 0.14 1.26 -14.27
C GLY A 138 -0.87 1.97 -15.17
N LYS A 139 -2.07 2.19 -14.65
CA LYS A 139 -3.08 3.03 -15.29
C LYS A 139 -4.02 3.69 -14.27
N LEU A 140 -4.70 4.73 -14.72
CA LEU A 140 -5.77 5.40 -14.00
C LEU A 140 -7.10 4.65 -14.17
N TRP A 141 -7.82 4.51 -13.07
CA TRP A 141 -9.11 3.83 -13.00
C TRP A 141 -10.17 4.78 -12.44
N THR A 142 -11.29 4.92 -13.13
CA THR A 142 -12.47 5.59 -12.57
C THR A 142 -13.18 4.69 -11.58
N SER A 143 -13.95 5.26 -10.64
CA SER A 143 -14.76 4.48 -9.68
C SER A 143 -15.68 3.48 -10.40
N ARG A 144 -16.32 3.90 -11.48
CA ARG A 144 -17.19 3.04 -12.28
C ARG A 144 -16.44 1.82 -12.86
N GLN A 145 -15.25 2.04 -13.45
CA GLN A 145 -14.44 0.94 -13.98
C GLN A 145 -14.02 -0.05 -12.88
N ILE A 146 -13.75 0.46 -11.67
CA ILE A 146 -13.42 -0.39 -10.52
C ILE A 146 -14.65 -1.21 -10.12
N GLU A 147 -15.81 -0.57 -9.93
CA GLU A 147 -17.07 -1.24 -9.56
C GLU A 147 -17.45 -2.36 -10.52
N GLU A 148 -17.31 -2.13 -11.84
CA GLU A 148 -17.59 -3.11 -12.88
C GLU A 148 -16.65 -4.34 -12.85
N ASN A 149 -15.50 -4.24 -12.17
CA ASN A 149 -14.48 -5.30 -12.11
C ASN A 149 -14.21 -5.85 -10.69
N LEU A 150 -14.94 -5.41 -9.66
CA LEU A 150 -14.83 -5.98 -8.32
C LEU A 150 -15.21 -7.47 -8.34
N GLY A 151 -14.48 -8.28 -7.58
CA GLY A 151 -14.71 -9.73 -7.46
C GLY A 151 -14.32 -10.54 -8.70
N SER A 152 -13.81 -9.92 -9.77
CA SER A 152 -13.40 -10.61 -11.01
C SER A 152 -11.94 -11.09 -11.00
N GLY A 153 -11.20 -10.83 -9.90
CA GLY A 153 -9.77 -11.15 -9.79
C GLY A 153 -8.83 -10.16 -10.49
N VAL A 154 -9.36 -9.03 -10.98
CA VAL A 154 -8.56 -7.95 -11.56
C VAL A 154 -7.76 -7.22 -10.49
N PHE A 155 -8.33 -7.06 -9.31
CA PHE A 155 -7.73 -6.30 -8.20
C PHE A 155 -7.17 -7.22 -7.12
N SER A 156 -6.22 -6.70 -6.33
CA SER A 156 -5.74 -7.40 -5.16
C SER A 156 -6.81 -7.46 -4.06
N GLU A 157 -6.80 -8.52 -3.27
CA GLU A 157 -7.72 -8.69 -2.13
C GLU A 157 -7.67 -7.50 -1.15
N TYR A 158 -6.49 -6.90 -0.97
CA TYR A 158 -6.35 -5.67 -0.17
C TYR A 158 -7.14 -4.52 -0.78
N PHE A 159 -6.93 -4.28 -2.09
CA PHE A 159 -7.56 -3.18 -2.79
C PHE A 159 -9.09 -3.31 -2.77
N GLU A 160 -9.62 -4.51 -3.03
CA GLU A 160 -11.08 -4.73 -3.00
C GLU A 160 -11.69 -4.40 -1.63
N GLN A 161 -11.02 -4.81 -0.54
CA GLN A 161 -11.46 -4.47 0.81
C GLN A 161 -11.37 -2.96 1.11
N GLU A 162 -10.33 -2.28 0.60
CA GLU A 162 -10.07 -0.86 0.84
C GLU A 162 -10.92 0.07 -0.03
N PHE A 163 -11.35 -0.37 -1.19
CA PHE A 163 -12.09 0.48 -2.13
C PHE A 163 -13.38 1.05 -1.54
N ALA A 164 -14.10 0.27 -0.74
CA ALA A 164 -15.30 0.76 -0.06
C ALA A 164 -15.01 1.93 0.91
N TYR A 165 -13.88 1.90 1.60
CA TYR A 165 -13.45 3.03 2.46
C TYR A 165 -13.09 4.25 1.64
N LEU A 166 -12.37 4.08 0.53
CA LEU A 166 -11.98 5.17 -0.35
C LEU A 166 -13.21 5.80 -1.01
N GLN A 167 -14.14 5.01 -1.50
CA GLN A 167 -15.36 5.49 -2.15
C GLN A 167 -16.19 6.35 -1.20
N ASN A 168 -16.38 5.91 0.04
CA ASN A 168 -17.20 6.62 1.02
C ASN A 168 -16.54 7.84 1.65
N THR A 169 -15.20 7.93 1.65
CA THR A 169 -14.48 8.98 2.37
C THR A 169 -13.75 9.96 1.47
N VAL A 170 -13.23 9.50 0.34
CA VAL A 170 -12.28 10.29 -0.49
C VAL A 170 -12.82 10.57 -1.87
N LEU A 171 -13.34 9.56 -2.56
CA LEU A 171 -13.80 9.69 -3.95
C LEU A 171 -15.14 10.42 -4.06
N LEU A 172 -16.02 10.27 -3.04
CA LEU A 172 -17.29 10.99 -2.94
C LEU A 172 -17.16 12.36 -2.28
N ALA A 173 -16.16 12.57 -1.42
CA ALA A 173 -15.90 13.87 -0.82
C ALA A 173 -15.05 14.72 -1.79
N GLU A 174 -15.69 15.51 -2.63
CA GLU A 174 -15.02 16.53 -3.48
C GLU A 174 -14.06 17.42 -2.69
N ASN A 175 -14.20 17.48 -1.38
CA ASN A 175 -13.43 18.31 -0.46
C ASN A 175 -12.16 17.64 0.08
N PHE A 176 -11.98 16.32 -0.01
CA PHE A 176 -10.81 15.65 0.58
C PHE A 176 -9.50 16.08 -0.11
N CYS A 177 -9.54 16.25 -1.43
CA CYS A 177 -8.41 16.77 -2.20
C CYS A 177 -8.40 18.31 -2.33
N LYS A 178 -9.44 19.01 -1.83
CA LYS A 178 -9.56 20.48 -1.85
C LYS A 178 -9.21 21.13 -0.51
N ALA A 179 -9.05 20.38 0.57
CA ALA A 179 -9.00 20.91 1.94
C ALA A 179 -7.69 21.62 2.33
N ASP A 180 -6.81 21.95 1.39
CA ASP A 180 -5.59 22.74 1.61
C ASP A 180 -5.46 23.88 0.59
N CYS A 181 -6.50 24.68 0.42
CA CYS A 181 -6.40 26.00 -0.22
C CYS A 181 -6.40 27.09 0.84
#